data_913b89fd409d3ac317e2e4e178f02ac5
#
_entry.id   913b89fd409d3ac317e2e4e178f02ac5
#
_cell.length_a   1.000
_cell.length_b   1.000
_cell.length_c   1.000
_cell.angle_alpha   90.00
_cell.angle_beta   90.00
_cell.angle_gamma   90.00
#
_symmetry.space_group_name_H-M   'P 1'
#
loop_
_entity.id
_entity.type
_entity.pdbx_description
1 polymer ?
#
loop_
_entity_poly.entity_id
_entity_poly.type
_entity_poly.pdbx_seq_one_letter_code
_entity_poly.pdbx_strand_id
1 'polypeptide(L)' 'MEHSPKFDLVKNYYDRGLWSADRVRKAVGKWITAEECAEILGN' A
#
# COMPACT_ATOMS: atom_id res chain seq x y z
N MET A 1 -2.67 -16.09 -3.88
CA MET A 1 -3.37 -15.19 -2.94
C MET A 1 -3.58 -13.85 -3.57
N GLU A 2 -4.78 -13.37 -3.46
CA GLU A 2 -5.11 -12.10 -4.07
C GLU A 2 -4.97 -10.96 -3.08
N HIS A 3 -4.49 -9.85 -3.58
CA HIS A 3 -4.41 -8.65 -2.80
C HIS A 3 -5.73 -7.90 -2.85
N SER A 4 -5.87 -6.90 -1.98
CA SER A 4 -7.03 -6.04 -2.00
C SER A 4 -7.14 -5.35 -3.36
N PRO A 5 -8.35 -4.98 -3.78
CA PRO A 5 -8.52 -4.31 -5.07
C PRO A 5 -7.68 -3.05 -5.22
N LYS A 6 -7.40 -2.37 -4.11
CA LYS A 6 -6.62 -1.13 -4.14
C LYS A 6 -5.12 -1.34 -3.96
N PHE A 7 -4.70 -2.60 -3.79
CA PHE A 7 -3.28 -2.87 -3.52
C PHE A 7 -2.39 -2.33 -4.64
N ASP A 8 -2.71 -2.68 -5.88
CA ASP A 8 -1.90 -2.24 -7.01
C ASP A 8 -1.88 -0.73 -7.13
N LEU A 9 -3.01 -0.10 -6.86
CA LEU A 9 -3.11 1.36 -6.94
C LEU A 9 -2.20 2.02 -5.91
N VAL A 10 -2.26 1.57 -4.68
CA VAL A 10 -1.44 2.13 -3.60
C VAL A 10 0.03 1.87 -3.86
N LYS A 11 0.36 0.66 -4.27
CA LYS A 11 1.74 0.30 -4.58
C LYS A 11 2.29 1.18 -5.69
N ASN A 12 1.49 1.40 -6.72
CA ASN A 12 1.89 2.23 -7.85
C ASN A 12 2.17 3.66 -7.41
N TYR A 13 1.30 4.22 -6.57
CA TYR A 13 1.48 5.57 -6.07
C TYR A 13 2.76 5.67 -5.24
N TYR A 14 3.04 4.66 -4.43
CA TYR A 14 4.23 4.67 -3.62
C TYR A 14 5.48 4.57 -4.50
N ASP A 15 5.46 3.68 -5.47
CA ASP A 15 6.61 3.48 -6.36
C ASP A 15 6.93 4.74 -7.15
N ARG A 16 5.91 5.50 -7.50
CA ARG A 16 6.08 6.73 -8.27
C ARG A 16 6.47 7.91 -7.40
N GLY A 17 6.50 7.73 -6.10
CA GLY A 17 6.82 8.82 -5.19
C GLY A 17 5.67 9.77 -4.93
N LEU A 18 4.46 9.40 -5.36
CA LEU A 18 3.29 10.23 -5.11
C LEU A 18 2.81 10.13 -3.68
N TRP A 19 3.04 8.97 -3.06
CA TRP A 19 2.65 8.72 -1.68
C TRP A 19 3.89 8.39 -0.87
N SER A 20 3.95 8.92 0.35
CA SER A 20 5.02 8.58 1.28
C SER A 20 4.64 7.31 2.03
N ALA A 21 5.60 6.78 2.79
CA ALA A 21 5.35 5.59 3.61
C ALA A 21 4.21 5.84 4.61
N ASP A 22 4.18 7.03 5.19
CA ASP A 22 3.11 7.37 6.13
C ASP A 22 1.75 7.32 5.44
N ARG A 23 1.69 7.79 4.21
CA ARG A 23 0.44 7.78 3.47
C ARG A 23 -0.02 6.35 3.23
N VAL A 24 0.90 5.45 2.88
CA VAL A 24 0.58 4.05 2.67
C VAL A 24 0.05 3.43 3.96
N ARG A 25 0.67 3.75 5.09
CA ARG A 25 0.22 3.22 6.37
C ARG A 25 -1.18 3.68 6.72
N LYS A 26 -1.53 4.89 6.35
CA LYS A 26 -2.87 5.40 6.61
C LYS A 26 -3.92 4.73 5.76
N ALA A 27 -3.52 4.10 4.68
CA ALA A 27 -4.45 3.35 3.83
C ALA A 27 -4.75 1.97 4.41
N VAL A 28 -3.98 1.53 5.40
CA VAL A 28 -4.23 0.23 6.03
C VAL A 28 -5.59 0.24 6.72
N GLY A 29 -6.35 -0.81 6.47
CA GLY A 29 -7.69 -0.92 7.04
C GLY A 29 -8.77 -0.29 6.18
N LYS A 30 -8.38 0.53 5.21
CA LYS A 30 -9.34 1.16 4.30
C LYS A 30 -9.19 0.62 2.90
N TRP A 31 -7.97 0.64 2.38
CA TRP A 31 -7.71 0.24 1.00
C TRP A 31 -6.89 -1.03 0.93
N ILE A 32 -6.00 -1.23 1.90
CA ILE A 32 -5.10 -2.38 1.93
C ILE A 32 -5.04 -2.93 3.34
N THR A 33 -4.41 -4.10 3.49
CA THR A 33 -4.21 -4.71 4.79
C THR A 33 -2.82 -4.37 5.31
N ALA A 34 -2.60 -4.66 6.59
CA ALA A 34 -1.28 -4.42 7.18
C ALA A 34 -0.19 -5.23 6.48
N GLU A 35 -0.52 -6.45 6.08
CA GLU A 35 0.43 -7.29 5.36
C GLU A 35 0.78 -6.69 4.02
N GLU A 36 -0.21 -6.16 3.33
CA GLU A 36 0.02 -5.52 2.04
C GLU A 36 0.85 -4.27 2.21
N CYS A 37 0.61 -3.54 3.27
CA CYS A 37 1.43 -2.36 3.56
C CYS A 37 2.90 -2.75 3.70
N ALA A 38 3.18 -3.83 4.42
CA ALA A 38 4.55 -4.30 4.59
C ALA A 38 5.16 -4.69 3.24
N GLU A 39 4.38 -5.30 2.38
CA GLU A 39 4.87 -5.67 1.05
C GLU A 39 5.24 -4.44 0.23
N ILE A 40 4.38 -3.43 0.28
CA ILE A 40 4.61 -2.22 -0.50
C ILE A 40 5.85 -1.49 0.01
N LEU A 41 6.00 -1.40 1.31
CA LEU A 41 7.13 -0.68 1.90
C LEU A 41 8.42 -1.49 1.87
N GLY A 42 8.34 -2.77 1.56
CA GLY A 42 9.52 -3.60 1.46
C GLY A 42 10.04 -4.09 2.80
N ASN A 43 9.20 -4.12 3.77
CA ASN A 43 9.60 -4.61 5.10
C ASN A 43 9.26 -6.06 5.28
#